data_1130b9447f30a04dd95b4dcff4ae7d70
#
_entry.id   1130b9447f30a04dd95b4dcff4ae7d70
#
_cell.length_a   1.000
_cell.length_b   1.000
_cell.length_c   1.000
_cell.angle_alpha   90.00
_cell.angle_beta   90.00
_cell.angle_gamma   90.00
#
_symmetry.space_group_name_H-M   'P 1'
#
loop_
_entity.id
_entity.type
_entity.pdbx_description
1 polymer ?
#
loop_
_entity_poly.entity_id
_entity_poly.type
_entity_poly.pdbx_seq_one_letter_code
_entity_poly.pdbx_strand_id
1 'polypeptide(L)'
;MLLRPSAYLALPLFSIPLLSGCSGLGQGSGFKELSLTAETFSKIDTYYIDSPNYEKLRLGALSGLSKALPAGSFNVTESQNRIMIRYSTGENPDAEKIFTSPVDKGRALSDVSDAYRLARQLSPSIDPPRLERAMLKSAVVSLDPDADFLEPEENVWSVSMGGGIGVEIAIREGKIVVVRPLDDSPARTAGIRPGDRIESIDDVPVEGRSLVEVVRMLRGPRGSSVRLRIGRDSWPEIRSMTLQRAVVRNQSVSFRFLQSGIGVISIRSFDSTTARDLDQALNEAEARRSPGLILDLRQNSGGTLNGAVAVAGRFLDPGHLVVYTVGRARTESRRYLTEGGKPPTKILLAIIVDRSTQAGAEVLAATMQEEKRAIIVGSRTFGHSIIHGLFSLSDGSAIKLIVARWFTASGQSVDGKGLEPNVEVKREPVDYFAIGDIERDTYLQRAVETLGN
;
A
#
# COMPACT_ATOMS: atom_id res chain seq x y z
N MET A 1 47.58 55.40 -6.76
CA MET A 1 47.64 56.16 -5.53
C MET A 1 46.75 55.51 -4.49
N LEU A 2 47.42 54.91 -3.54
CA LEU A 2 46.96 54.46 -2.19
C LEU A 2 45.66 53.66 -1.98
N LEU A 3 45.92 52.40 -1.74
CA LEU A 3 45.12 51.39 -0.98
C LEU A 3 44.80 51.88 0.45
N ARG A 4 43.60 51.54 0.95
CA ARG A 4 43.42 51.29 2.37
C ARG A 4 42.44 50.13 2.53
N PRO A 5 42.72 49.19 3.47
CA PRO A 5 41.90 47.95 3.65
C PRO A 5 40.76 48.15 4.66
N SER A 6 39.63 47.55 4.41
CA SER A 6 38.47 47.53 5.31
C SER A 6 38.61 46.44 6.37
N ALA A 7 38.40 46.84 7.61
CA ALA A 7 38.51 46.07 8.82
C ALA A 7 37.45 44.92 8.88
N TYR A 8 37.93 43.72 9.24
CA TYR A 8 37.10 42.64 9.72
C TYR A 8 36.59 42.95 11.13
N LEU A 9 35.28 43.10 11.26
CA LEU A 9 34.61 43.11 12.56
C LEU A 9 34.34 41.63 12.97
N ALA A 10 35.09 41.19 13.98
CA ALA A 10 34.83 39.94 14.66
C ALA A 10 33.62 40.12 15.58
N LEU A 11 32.54 39.37 15.30
CA LEU A 11 31.43 39.22 16.22
C LEU A 11 31.74 38.08 17.23
N PRO A 12 31.42 38.27 18.50
CA PRO A 12 31.71 37.29 19.54
C PRO A 12 30.81 36.08 19.41
N LEU A 13 31.42 34.90 19.52
CA LEU A 13 30.74 33.60 19.75
C LEU A 13 29.95 33.68 21.05
N PHE A 14 28.65 33.81 20.97
CA PHE A 14 27.75 33.50 22.06
C PHE A 14 27.63 31.97 22.15
N SER A 15 28.27 31.40 23.15
CA SER A 15 28.05 30.05 23.64
C SER A 15 26.61 29.93 24.18
N ILE A 16 25.73 29.30 23.42
CA ILE A 16 24.41 28.89 23.91
C ILE A 16 24.62 27.66 24.80
N PRO A 17 24.21 27.69 26.06
CA PRO A 17 24.26 26.52 26.90
C PRO A 17 23.26 25.50 26.35
N LEU A 18 23.72 24.28 26.10
CA LEU A 18 22.89 23.09 25.92
C LEU A 18 22.05 22.92 27.18
N LEU A 19 20.81 23.37 27.14
CA LEU A 19 19.79 22.96 28.11
C LEU A 19 19.45 21.49 27.84
N SER A 20 20.16 20.62 28.56
CA SER A 20 19.76 19.25 28.84
C SER A 20 18.46 19.28 29.63
N GLY A 21 17.34 19.29 28.90
CA GLY A 21 16.01 19.28 29.46
C GLY A 21 15.20 18.10 28.96
N CYS A 22 15.75 16.88 29.10
CA CYS A 22 14.96 15.64 29.11
C CYS A 22 14.96 15.08 30.50
N SER A 23 14.24 15.70 31.39
CA SER A 23 13.97 15.17 32.71
C SER A 23 12.59 14.50 32.70
N GLY A 24 12.60 13.20 32.97
CA GLY A 24 11.53 12.55 33.71
C GLY A 24 10.47 11.82 32.92
N LEU A 25 10.85 10.79 32.18
CA LEU A 25 10.04 9.57 32.17
C LEU A 25 10.81 8.56 33.02
N GLY A 26 10.26 8.24 34.18
CA GLY A 26 10.86 7.30 35.12
C GLY A 26 11.23 6.01 34.40
N GLN A 27 12.53 5.68 34.41
CA GLN A 27 13.04 4.37 34.00
C GLN A 27 12.58 3.33 35.03
N GLY A 28 11.30 2.95 34.95
CA GLY A 28 10.82 1.75 35.60
C GLY A 28 11.39 0.53 34.84
N SER A 29 11.93 -0.41 35.53
CA SER A 29 12.55 -1.65 35.06
C SER A 29 11.65 -2.48 34.09
N GLY A 30 10.39 -2.15 33.94
CA GLY A 30 9.43 -2.81 33.05
C GLY A 30 9.54 -2.47 31.55
N PHE A 31 10.17 -1.34 31.18
CA PHE A 31 10.25 -0.90 29.79
C PHE A 31 11.40 -1.56 28.99
N LYS A 32 12.38 -2.16 29.66
CA LYS A 32 13.44 -2.89 28.95
C LYS A 32 12.94 -4.18 28.27
N GLU A 33 11.88 -4.77 28.80
CA GLU A 33 11.31 -6.02 28.26
C GLU A 33 10.33 -5.78 27.10
N LEU A 34 9.81 -4.57 26.92
CA LEU A 34 8.83 -4.18 25.91
C LEU A 34 9.34 -3.02 25.04
N SER A 35 10.58 -3.11 24.58
CA SER A 35 11.21 -2.07 23.75
C SER A 35 10.49 -1.89 22.42
N LEU A 36 10.06 -2.98 21.80
CA LEU A 36 9.31 -2.96 20.53
C LEU A 36 7.94 -2.31 20.71
N THR A 37 7.28 -2.57 21.84
CA THR A 37 5.98 -1.93 22.17
C THR A 37 6.15 -0.42 22.35
N ALA A 38 7.17 0.02 23.08
CA ALA A 38 7.46 1.44 23.27
C ALA A 38 7.77 2.14 21.93
N GLU A 39 8.56 1.50 21.06
CA GLU A 39 8.88 1.99 19.73
C GLU A 39 7.60 2.09 18.87
N THR A 40 6.78 1.05 18.84
CA THR A 40 5.51 0.99 18.07
C THR A 40 4.56 2.11 18.50
N PHE A 41 4.31 2.26 19.80
CA PHE A 41 3.45 3.33 20.32
C PHE A 41 4.01 4.72 20.04
N SER A 42 5.33 4.89 20.05
CA SER A 42 5.98 6.15 19.67
C SER A 42 5.76 6.48 18.20
N LYS A 43 5.88 5.51 17.29
CA LYS A 43 5.60 5.68 15.86
C LYS A 43 4.12 6.04 15.63
N ILE A 44 3.19 5.32 16.25
CA ILE A 44 1.76 5.60 16.17
C ILE A 44 1.48 7.03 16.65
N ASP A 45 2.01 7.42 17.80
CA ASP A 45 1.81 8.74 18.37
C ASP A 45 2.36 9.87 17.50
N THR A 46 3.43 9.62 16.78
CA THR A 46 4.09 10.62 15.92
C THR A 46 3.43 10.73 14.56
N TYR A 47 3.11 9.61 13.92
CA TYR A 47 2.81 9.55 12.49
C TYR A 47 1.36 9.22 12.15
N TYR A 48 0.63 8.51 13.01
CA TYR A 48 -0.76 8.18 12.72
C TYR A 48 -1.60 9.43 12.54
N ILE A 49 -2.39 9.48 11.46
CA ILE A 49 -3.09 10.70 11.01
C ILE A 49 -4.03 11.28 12.06
N ASP A 50 -4.81 10.42 12.71
CA ASP A 50 -5.76 10.81 13.73
C ASP A 50 -5.13 10.73 15.13
N SER A 51 -5.80 11.29 16.14
CA SER A 51 -5.39 11.07 17.53
C SER A 51 -5.55 9.59 17.88
N PRO A 52 -4.47 8.89 18.32
CA PRO A 52 -4.57 7.47 18.63
C PRO A 52 -5.61 7.20 19.72
N ASN A 53 -6.47 6.23 19.48
CA ASN A 53 -7.36 5.74 20.51
C ASN A 53 -6.63 4.70 21.38
N TYR A 54 -6.06 5.16 22.48
CA TYR A 54 -5.29 4.30 23.38
C TYR A 54 -6.11 3.20 24.04
N GLU A 55 -7.42 3.35 24.13
CA GLU A 55 -8.32 2.32 24.61
C GLU A 55 -8.41 1.15 23.64
N LYS A 56 -8.62 1.45 22.34
CA LYS A 56 -8.59 0.43 21.27
C LYS A 56 -7.23 -0.26 21.21
N LEU A 57 -6.13 0.50 21.26
CA LEU A 57 -4.77 -0.06 21.25
C LEU A 57 -4.56 -1.01 22.43
N ARG A 58 -4.96 -0.62 23.64
CA ARG A 58 -4.90 -1.46 24.83
C ARG A 58 -5.72 -2.73 24.64
N LEU A 59 -6.98 -2.62 24.27
CA LEU A 59 -7.86 -3.78 24.05
C LEU A 59 -7.31 -4.70 22.97
N GLY A 60 -6.83 -4.13 21.87
CA GLY A 60 -6.17 -4.90 20.78
C GLY A 60 -4.97 -5.67 21.29
N ALA A 61 -4.09 -5.02 22.08
CA ALA A 61 -2.92 -5.65 22.69
C ALA A 61 -3.30 -6.82 23.59
N LEU A 62 -4.25 -6.62 24.50
CA LEU A 62 -4.74 -7.67 25.39
C LEU A 62 -5.37 -8.84 24.64
N SER A 63 -6.15 -8.55 23.59
CA SER A 63 -6.73 -9.57 22.72
C SER A 63 -5.66 -10.35 21.96
N GLY A 64 -4.56 -9.70 21.56
CA GLY A 64 -3.41 -10.33 20.94
C GLY A 64 -2.72 -11.33 21.87
N LEU A 65 -2.53 -10.97 23.14
CA LEU A 65 -2.02 -11.88 24.18
C LEU A 65 -2.96 -13.07 24.36
N SER A 66 -4.27 -12.83 24.46
CA SER A 66 -5.26 -13.90 24.60
C SER A 66 -5.19 -14.92 23.46
N LYS A 67 -5.02 -14.45 22.23
CA LYS A 67 -4.90 -15.34 21.04
C LYS A 67 -3.57 -16.09 20.96
N ALA A 68 -2.50 -15.55 21.53
CA ALA A 68 -1.18 -16.16 21.52
C ALA A 68 -0.98 -17.24 22.60
N LEU A 69 -1.80 -17.23 23.63
CA LEU A 69 -1.75 -18.14 24.76
C LEU A 69 -2.66 -19.36 24.54
N PRO A 70 -2.45 -20.47 25.27
CA PRO A 70 -3.33 -21.63 25.23
C PRO A 70 -4.80 -21.23 25.51
N ALA A 71 -5.73 -21.84 24.78
CA ALA A 71 -7.15 -21.54 24.90
C ALA A 71 -7.64 -21.66 26.36
N GLY A 72 -8.36 -20.66 26.84
CA GLY A 72 -8.90 -20.61 28.19
C GLY A 72 -7.94 -20.15 29.29
N SER A 73 -6.63 -20.06 29.03
CA SER A 73 -5.67 -19.64 30.06
C SER A 73 -5.66 -18.13 30.32
N PHE A 74 -6.13 -17.34 29.35
CA PHE A 74 -6.13 -15.89 29.42
C PHE A 74 -7.29 -15.34 28.59
N ASN A 75 -8.39 -14.99 29.23
CA ASN A 75 -9.61 -14.53 28.56
C ASN A 75 -9.82 -13.05 28.78
N VAL A 76 -10.04 -12.29 27.71
CA VAL A 76 -10.27 -10.85 27.72
C VAL A 76 -11.76 -10.60 27.47
N THR A 77 -12.40 -9.86 28.36
CA THR A 77 -13.80 -9.40 28.21
C THR A 77 -13.87 -7.90 28.39
N GLU A 78 -14.64 -7.24 27.52
CA GLU A 78 -14.90 -5.81 27.57
C GLU A 78 -16.31 -5.53 28.07
N SER A 79 -16.46 -4.56 28.94
CA SER A 79 -17.74 -3.98 29.35
C SER A 79 -17.61 -2.46 29.39
N GLN A 80 -18.73 -1.74 29.46
CA GLN A 80 -18.85 -0.28 29.22
C GLN A 80 -17.71 0.64 29.69
N ASN A 81 -16.96 0.30 30.75
CA ASN A 81 -15.82 1.10 31.25
C ASN A 81 -14.71 0.24 31.83
N ARG A 82 -14.65 -1.03 31.48
CA ARG A 82 -13.68 -1.98 32.05
C ARG A 82 -13.26 -3.00 31.02
N ILE A 83 -11.99 -3.34 31.05
CA ILE A 83 -11.48 -4.56 30.43
C ILE A 83 -11.10 -5.49 31.56
N MET A 84 -11.63 -6.69 31.54
CA MET A 84 -11.33 -7.73 32.52
C MET A 84 -10.57 -8.86 31.86
N ILE A 85 -9.45 -9.23 32.48
CA ILE A 85 -8.70 -10.43 32.13
C ILE A 85 -9.04 -11.47 33.20
N ARG A 86 -9.64 -12.59 32.77
CA ARG A 86 -9.76 -13.78 33.60
C ARG A 86 -8.70 -14.77 33.21
N TYR A 87 -7.95 -15.30 34.17
CA TYR A 87 -6.86 -16.21 33.95
C TYR A 87 -6.78 -17.27 35.04
N SER A 88 -6.18 -18.41 34.69
CA SER A 88 -6.00 -19.53 35.63
C SER A 88 -4.53 -19.68 35.99
N THR A 89 -4.24 -19.75 37.27
CA THR A 89 -2.96 -20.16 37.82
C THR A 89 -3.15 -21.49 38.56
N GLY A 90 -2.06 -22.24 38.79
CA GLY A 90 -2.12 -23.48 39.57
C GLY A 90 -2.68 -23.32 41.00
N GLU A 91 -2.62 -22.09 41.55
CA GLU A 91 -3.11 -21.75 42.87
C GLU A 91 -4.50 -21.10 42.88
N ASN A 92 -4.86 -20.43 41.76
CA ASN A 92 -6.15 -19.75 41.62
C ASN A 92 -6.71 -19.95 40.19
N PRO A 93 -7.71 -20.83 40.01
CA PRO A 93 -8.26 -21.15 38.70
C PRO A 93 -9.12 -20.01 38.08
N ASP A 94 -9.56 -19.03 38.87
CA ASP A 94 -10.47 -17.94 38.46
C ASP A 94 -9.94 -16.57 38.86
N ALA A 95 -8.64 -16.32 38.71
CA ALA A 95 -8.06 -15.02 39.00
C ALA A 95 -8.51 -13.98 37.97
N GLU A 96 -8.74 -12.76 38.43
CA GLU A 96 -9.19 -11.64 37.62
C GLU A 96 -8.28 -10.42 37.75
N LYS A 97 -8.03 -9.74 36.62
CA LYS A 97 -7.38 -8.42 36.61
C LYS A 97 -8.26 -7.45 35.82
N ILE A 98 -8.56 -6.31 36.44
CA ILE A 98 -9.47 -5.32 35.87
C ILE A 98 -8.68 -4.05 35.51
N PHE A 99 -8.91 -3.56 34.29
CA PHE A 99 -8.40 -2.30 33.78
C PHE A 99 -9.57 -1.35 33.54
N THR A 100 -9.48 -0.15 34.05
CA THR A 100 -10.56 0.86 33.96
C THR A 100 -10.30 1.85 32.84
N SER A 101 -11.38 2.42 32.30
CA SER A 101 -11.36 3.51 31.31
C SER A 101 -11.74 4.85 31.97
N PRO A 102 -11.41 6.02 31.39
CA PRO A 102 -10.61 6.20 30.18
C PRO A 102 -9.13 6.03 30.41
N VAL A 103 -8.37 5.84 29.33
CA VAL A 103 -6.92 5.68 29.38
C VAL A 103 -6.19 6.67 28.47
N ASP A 104 -5.09 7.21 28.98
CA ASP A 104 -4.07 7.91 28.19
C ASP A 104 -2.97 6.95 27.74
N LYS A 105 -1.99 7.47 27.01
CA LYS A 105 -0.83 6.69 26.52
C LYS A 105 -0.06 5.99 27.65
N GLY A 106 0.23 6.71 28.73
CA GLY A 106 1.01 6.20 29.85
C GLY A 106 0.31 5.04 30.54
N ARG A 107 -1.00 5.20 30.78
CA ARG A 107 -1.82 4.17 31.40
C ARG A 107 -1.98 2.94 30.49
N ALA A 108 -2.22 3.16 29.18
CA ALA A 108 -2.31 2.06 28.21
C ALA A 108 -1.03 1.22 28.19
N LEU A 109 0.13 1.87 28.14
CA LEU A 109 1.44 1.19 28.16
C LEU A 109 1.66 0.42 29.46
N SER A 110 1.29 1.01 30.62
CA SER A 110 1.37 0.34 31.91
C SER A 110 0.49 -0.91 31.95
N ASP A 111 -0.77 -0.77 31.56
CA ASP A 111 -1.74 -1.87 31.55
C ASP A 111 -1.31 -3.02 30.63
N VAL A 112 -0.79 -2.69 29.42
CA VAL A 112 -0.26 -3.65 28.46
C VAL A 112 0.99 -4.36 29.03
N SER A 113 1.88 -3.60 29.68
CA SER A 113 3.08 -4.17 30.33
C SER A 113 2.73 -5.15 31.44
N ASP A 114 1.74 -4.80 32.26
CA ASP A 114 1.25 -5.67 33.32
C ASP A 114 0.63 -6.96 32.78
N ALA A 115 -0.17 -6.84 31.73
CA ALA A 115 -0.81 -7.99 31.08
C ALA A 115 0.24 -8.89 30.38
N TYR A 116 1.26 -8.30 29.77
CA TYR A 116 2.34 -9.05 29.15
C TYR A 116 3.13 -9.85 30.19
N ARG A 117 3.48 -9.24 31.33
CA ARG A 117 4.16 -9.95 32.44
C ARG A 117 3.33 -11.12 32.94
N LEU A 118 2.02 -10.91 33.12
CA LEU A 118 1.12 -11.98 33.48
C LEU A 118 1.10 -13.12 32.45
N ALA A 119 0.98 -12.78 31.17
CA ALA A 119 1.01 -13.74 30.07
C ALA A 119 2.30 -14.58 30.05
N ARG A 120 3.44 -13.94 30.32
CA ARG A 120 4.73 -14.60 30.45
C ARG A 120 4.79 -15.58 31.62
N GLN A 121 4.19 -15.24 32.75
CA GLN A 121 4.10 -16.13 33.92
C GLN A 121 3.20 -17.34 33.64
N LEU A 122 2.10 -17.15 32.92
CA LEU A 122 1.15 -18.22 32.57
C LEU A 122 1.73 -19.18 31.52
N SER A 123 2.61 -18.72 30.65
CA SER A 123 3.18 -19.50 29.55
C SER A 123 4.66 -19.21 29.34
N PRO A 124 5.53 -19.66 30.26
CA PRO A 124 6.98 -19.38 30.20
C PRO A 124 7.68 -19.97 28.97
N SER A 125 7.08 -20.97 28.33
CA SER A 125 7.61 -21.65 27.14
C SER A 125 7.45 -20.85 25.85
N ILE A 126 6.59 -19.82 25.82
CA ILE A 126 6.42 -19.00 24.63
C ILE A 126 7.58 -18.02 24.49
N ASP A 127 8.16 -17.97 23.28
CA ASP A 127 9.22 -17.04 22.96
C ASP A 127 8.78 -15.58 23.18
N PRO A 128 9.52 -14.78 24.01
CA PRO A 128 9.13 -13.42 24.34
C PRO A 128 8.92 -12.50 23.15
N PRO A 129 9.83 -12.42 22.15
CA PRO A 129 9.62 -11.63 20.94
C PRO A 129 8.35 -12.02 20.17
N ARG A 130 8.08 -13.32 20.05
CA ARG A 130 6.86 -13.80 19.38
C ARG A 130 5.59 -13.35 20.11
N LEU A 131 5.59 -13.41 21.44
CA LEU A 131 4.45 -12.96 22.25
C LEU A 131 4.24 -11.44 22.12
N GLU A 132 5.33 -10.66 22.14
CA GLU A 132 5.26 -9.20 21.95
C GLU A 132 4.74 -8.83 20.56
N ARG A 133 5.21 -9.49 19.49
CA ARG A 133 4.70 -9.27 18.14
C ARG A 133 3.23 -9.64 17.99
N ALA A 134 2.77 -10.76 18.54
CA ALA A 134 1.37 -11.15 18.50
C ALA A 134 0.45 -10.11 19.18
N MET A 135 0.91 -9.57 20.31
CA MET A 135 0.27 -8.48 21.03
C MET A 135 0.20 -7.21 20.16
N LEU A 136 1.32 -6.79 19.57
CA LEU A 136 1.42 -5.59 18.75
C LEU A 136 0.63 -5.70 17.45
N LYS A 137 0.64 -6.86 16.80
CA LYS A 137 -0.15 -7.11 15.58
C LYS A 137 -1.63 -6.81 15.81
N SER A 138 -2.19 -7.34 16.90
CA SER A 138 -3.60 -7.08 17.24
C SER A 138 -3.85 -5.63 17.68
N ALA A 139 -2.88 -5.00 18.36
CA ALA A 139 -2.99 -3.60 18.75
C ALA A 139 -3.01 -2.67 17.52
N VAL A 140 -2.07 -2.84 16.59
CA VAL A 140 -1.95 -1.99 15.40
C VAL A 140 -3.21 -2.13 14.51
N VAL A 141 -3.63 -3.35 14.22
CA VAL A 141 -4.85 -3.63 13.42
C VAL A 141 -6.13 -3.06 14.06
N SER A 142 -6.13 -2.84 15.39
CA SER A 142 -7.29 -2.23 16.07
C SER A 142 -7.45 -0.74 15.82
N LEU A 143 -6.45 -0.04 15.28
CA LEU A 143 -6.51 1.40 14.99
C LEU A 143 -7.56 1.69 13.92
N ASP A 144 -7.42 1.07 12.76
CA ASP A 144 -8.27 1.20 11.59
C ASP A 144 -8.10 -0.02 10.66
N PRO A 145 -9.00 -0.22 9.66
CA PRO A 145 -8.93 -1.35 8.75
C PRO A 145 -7.70 -1.41 7.84
N ASP A 146 -7.00 -0.28 7.66
CA ASP A 146 -5.83 -0.16 6.77
C ASP A 146 -4.50 -0.28 7.52
N ALA A 147 -4.53 -0.17 8.86
CA ALA A 147 -3.36 -0.35 9.70
C ALA A 147 -2.94 -1.83 9.74
N ASP A 148 -1.64 -2.09 9.66
CA ASP A 148 -1.12 -3.45 9.65
C ASP A 148 0.22 -3.55 10.38
N PHE A 149 0.54 -4.74 10.88
CA PHE A 149 1.82 -5.10 11.46
C PHE A 149 2.44 -6.23 10.65
N LEU A 150 3.55 -5.96 10.03
CA LEU A 150 4.30 -6.90 9.19
C LEU A 150 5.37 -7.60 10.05
N GLU A 151 5.34 -8.92 10.09
CA GLU A 151 6.40 -9.71 10.69
C GLU A 151 7.74 -9.47 9.95
N PRO A 152 8.92 -9.73 10.57
CA PRO A 152 10.21 -9.50 9.92
C PRO A 152 10.31 -10.14 8.54
N GLU A 153 9.80 -11.36 8.39
CA GLU A 153 9.78 -12.07 7.11
C GLU A 153 8.88 -11.37 6.07
N GLU A 154 7.76 -10.82 6.49
CA GLU A 154 6.83 -10.07 5.63
C GLU A 154 7.43 -8.73 5.22
N ASN A 155 8.14 -8.05 6.13
CA ASN A 155 8.80 -6.78 5.87
C ASN A 155 9.97 -6.93 4.89
N VAL A 156 10.80 -7.96 5.01
CA VAL A 156 11.88 -8.25 4.05
C VAL A 156 11.33 -8.43 2.62
N TRP A 157 10.18 -9.07 2.49
CA TRP A 157 9.51 -9.25 1.19
C TRP A 157 8.93 -7.95 0.61
N SER A 158 8.56 -6.99 1.44
CA SER A 158 8.07 -5.68 0.99
C SER A 158 9.19 -4.75 0.50
N VAL A 159 10.40 -4.91 1.00
CA VAL A 159 11.56 -4.02 0.77
C VAL A 159 12.59 -4.62 -0.17
N SER A 160 12.82 -5.95 -0.13
CA SER A 160 13.83 -6.56 -0.98
C SER A 160 13.29 -6.87 -2.38
N MET A 161 14.15 -6.66 -3.39
CA MET A 161 13.93 -7.05 -4.79
C MET A 161 13.92 -8.58 -4.94
N GLY A 162 12.99 -9.25 -4.27
CA GLY A 162 12.76 -10.67 -4.40
C GLY A 162 12.35 -11.04 -5.82
N GLY A 163 12.75 -12.20 -6.29
CA GLY A 163 12.29 -12.77 -7.55
C GLY A 163 10.85 -13.30 -7.43
N GLY A 164 10.18 -13.37 -8.57
CA GLY A 164 8.88 -14.02 -8.72
C GLY A 164 8.77 -14.69 -10.09
N ILE A 165 7.64 -15.31 -10.36
CA ILE A 165 7.41 -15.93 -11.67
C ILE A 165 6.64 -15.05 -12.65
N GLY A 166 6.04 -13.95 -12.15
CA GLY A 166 5.29 -12.99 -12.96
C GLY A 166 3.95 -13.51 -13.43
N VAL A 167 3.06 -13.81 -12.49
CA VAL A 167 1.65 -14.13 -12.75
C VAL A 167 0.76 -13.22 -11.91
N GLU A 168 -0.35 -12.85 -12.49
CA GLU A 168 -1.50 -12.27 -11.81
C GLU A 168 -2.48 -13.41 -11.52
N ILE A 169 -2.89 -13.57 -10.26
CA ILE A 169 -3.74 -14.68 -9.82
C ILE A 169 -4.99 -14.19 -9.10
N ALA A 170 -6.05 -14.99 -9.17
CA ALA A 170 -7.30 -14.74 -8.45
C ALA A 170 -7.84 -16.06 -7.88
N ILE A 171 -8.73 -15.96 -6.89
CA ILE A 171 -9.55 -17.11 -6.44
C ILE A 171 -10.82 -17.13 -7.27
N ARG A 172 -11.09 -18.24 -7.92
CA ARG A 172 -12.35 -18.51 -8.63
C ARG A 172 -12.85 -19.91 -8.22
N GLU A 173 -14.07 -19.97 -7.72
CA GLU A 173 -14.69 -21.23 -7.26
C GLU A 173 -13.79 -22.00 -6.28
N GLY A 174 -13.12 -21.29 -5.37
CA GLY A 174 -12.19 -21.86 -4.39
C GLY A 174 -10.82 -22.28 -4.93
N LYS A 175 -10.55 -22.09 -6.24
CA LYS A 175 -9.28 -22.45 -6.89
C LYS A 175 -8.43 -21.22 -7.20
N ILE A 176 -7.12 -21.40 -7.14
CA ILE A 176 -6.15 -20.36 -7.57
C ILE A 176 -6.02 -20.42 -9.08
N VAL A 177 -6.49 -19.38 -9.76
CA VAL A 177 -6.51 -19.27 -11.22
C VAL A 177 -5.57 -18.17 -11.68
N VAL A 178 -4.80 -18.44 -12.72
CA VAL A 178 -3.98 -17.43 -13.41
C VAL A 178 -4.91 -16.51 -14.21
N VAL A 179 -4.95 -15.23 -13.84
CA VAL A 179 -5.64 -14.21 -14.62
C VAL A 179 -4.87 -13.94 -15.90
N ARG A 180 -3.55 -13.71 -15.75
CA ARG A 180 -2.61 -13.62 -16.89
C ARG A 180 -1.16 -13.76 -16.42
N PRO A 181 -0.26 -14.30 -17.25
CA PRO A 181 1.17 -14.12 -17.07
C PRO A 181 1.55 -12.69 -17.47
N LEU A 182 2.51 -12.10 -16.76
CA LEU A 182 3.07 -10.79 -17.09
C LEU A 182 4.01 -10.91 -18.31
N ASP A 183 4.11 -9.86 -19.10
CA ASP A 183 5.03 -9.83 -20.23
C ASP A 183 6.48 -9.93 -19.74
N ASP A 184 7.36 -10.54 -20.55
CA ASP A 184 8.77 -10.79 -20.23
C ASP A 184 9.00 -11.54 -18.90
N SER A 185 8.01 -12.29 -18.42
CA SER A 185 8.09 -13.04 -17.18
C SER A 185 8.47 -14.50 -17.37
N PRO A 186 9.05 -15.16 -16.34
CA PRO A 186 9.27 -16.60 -16.34
C PRO A 186 8.02 -17.41 -16.65
N ALA A 187 6.86 -16.98 -16.13
CA ALA A 187 5.59 -17.66 -16.37
C ALA A 187 5.19 -17.62 -17.85
N ARG A 188 5.33 -16.46 -18.49
CA ARG A 188 5.03 -16.33 -19.93
C ARG A 188 5.96 -17.18 -20.79
N THR A 189 7.26 -17.14 -20.48
CA THR A 189 8.26 -17.96 -21.17
C THR A 189 8.00 -19.46 -21.00
N ALA A 190 7.51 -19.88 -19.82
CA ALA A 190 7.13 -21.26 -19.54
C ALA A 190 5.80 -21.69 -20.19
N GLY A 191 5.08 -20.78 -20.85
CA GLY A 191 3.81 -21.07 -21.52
C GLY A 191 2.61 -21.18 -20.59
N ILE A 192 2.66 -20.57 -19.41
CA ILE A 192 1.49 -20.38 -18.54
C ILE A 192 0.51 -19.43 -19.24
N ARG A 193 -0.79 -19.70 -19.14
CA ARG A 193 -1.86 -18.99 -19.85
C ARG A 193 -2.96 -18.52 -18.90
N PRO A 194 -3.75 -17.51 -19.29
CA PRO A 194 -4.99 -17.17 -18.59
C PRO A 194 -5.89 -18.41 -18.46
N GLY A 195 -6.49 -18.59 -17.30
CA GLY A 195 -7.35 -19.74 -16.98
C GLY A 195 -6.61 -20.96 -16.44
N ASP A 196 -5.28 -21.01 -16.45
CA ASP A 196 -4.53 -22.08 -15.80
C ASP A 196 -4.81 -22.10 -14.30
N ARG A 197 -4.94 -23.27 -13.71
CA ARG A 197 -5.11 -23.46 -12.27
C ARG A 197 -3.79 -23.89 -11.64
N ILE A 198 -3.40 -23.21 -10.58
CA ILE A 198 -2.26 -23.62 -9.77
C ILE A 198 -2.77 -24.61 -8.72
N GLU A 199 -2.33 -25.85 -8.79
CA GLU A 199 -2.76 -26.92 -7.88
C GLU A 199 -1.79 -27.09 -6.69
N SER A 200 -0.48 -26.94 -6.95
CA SER A 200 0.54 -26.93 -5.88
C SER A 200 1.78 -26.11 -6.26
N ILE A 201 2.50 -25.67 -5.24
CA ILE A 201 3.76 -24.94 -5.34
C ILE A 201 4.78 -25.66 -4.44
N ASP A 202 5.92 -26.08 -5.03
CA ASP A 202 6.96 -26.86 -4.36
C ASP A 202 6.37 -28.08 -3.59
N ASP A 203 5.47 -28.80 -4.25
CA ASP A 203 4.70 -29.96 -3.78
C ASP A 203 3.69 -29.64 -2.65
N VAL A 204 3.55 -28.40 -2.24
CA VAL A 204 2.56 -27.97 -1.23
C VAL A 204 1.25 -27.57 -1.94
N PRO A 205 0.11 -28.23 -1.65
CA PRO A 205 -1.18 -27.85 -2.21
C PRO A 205 -1.57 -26.41 -1.87
N VAL A 206 -2.21 -25.71 -2.83
CA VAL A 206 -2.66 -24.31 -2.64
C VAL A 206 -4.17 -24.21 -2.35
N GLU A 207 -4.89 -25.31 -2.40
CA GLU A 207 -6.32 -25.35 -2.09
C GLU A 207 -6.59 -24.84 -0.65
N GLY A 208 -7.58 -23.97 -0.51
CA GLY A 208 -7.95 -23.38 0.78
C GLY A 208 -6.99 -22.29 1.30
N ARG A 209 -5.90 -21.97 0.58
CA ARG A 209 -4.97 -20.91 0.96
C ARG A 209 -5.46 -19.54 0.48
N SER A 210 -5.10 -18.52 1.24
CA SER A 210 -5.32 -17.13 0.82
C SER A 210 -4.40 -16.73 -0.35
N LEU A 211 -4.80 -15.72 -1.14
CA LEU A 211 -3.94 -15.19 -2.22
C LEU A 211 -2.58 -14.72 -1.70
N VAL A 212 -2.56 -14.14 -0.50
CA VAL A 212 -1.32 -13.64 0.13
C VAL A 212 -0.33 -14.79 0.38
N GLU A 213 -0.82 -15.92 0.92
CA GLU A 213 0.01 -17.11 1.13
C GLU A 213 0.54 -17.67 -0.20
N VAL A 214 -0.31 -17.75 -1.21
CA VAL A 214 0.08 -18.26 -2.54
C VAL A 214 1.12 -17.33 -3.19
N VAL A 215 0.92 -16.01 -3.14
CA VAL A 215 1.90 -15.03 -3.64
C VAL A 215 3.23 -15.18 -2.89
N ARG A 216 3.19 -15.42 -1.58
CA ARG A 216 4.39 -15.67 -0.77
C ARG A 216 5.14 -16.91 -1.26
N MET A 217 4.44 -18.01 -1.55
CA MET A 217 5.05 -19.25 -2.06
C MET A 217 5.65 -19.08 -3.46
N LEU A 218 5.03 -18.25 -4.32
CA LEU A 218 5.52 -17.96 -5.68
C LEU A 218 6.74 -17.06 -5.68
N ARG A 219 6.94 -16.23 -4.65
CA ARG A 219 8.10 -15.35 -4.49
C ARG A 219 9.29 -16.10 -3.89
N GLY A 220 10.48 -15.55 -4.05
CA GLY A 220 11.71 -16.09 -3.49
C GLY A 220 12.95 -15.37 -4.01
N PRO A 221 14.16 -15.79 -3.63
CA PRO A 221 15.39 -15.21 -4.13
C PRO A 221 15.46 -15.26 -5.67
N ARG A 222 15.96 -14.19 -6.29
CA ARG A 222 16.20 -14.16 -7.74
C ARG A 222 17.09 -15.35 -8.15
N GLY A 223 16.70 -16.06 -9.21
CA GLY A 223 17.41 -17.23 -9.73
C GLY A 223 17.10 -18.53 -9.01
N SER A 224 16.37 -18.51 -7.88
CA SER A 224 15.88 -19.74 -7.27
C SER A 224 14.77 -20.38 -8.10
N SER A 225 14.69 -21.72 -8.07
CA SER A 225 13.65 -22.46 -8.77
C SER A 225 12.37 -22.56 -7.92
N VAL A 226 11.23 -22.64 -8.60
CA VAL A 226 9.94 -22.99 -8.01
C VAL A 226 9.26 -24.01 -8.91
N ARG A 227 8.72 -25.07 -8.33
CA ARG A 227 7.99 -26.10 -9.05
C ARG A 227 6.48 -25.89 -8.87
N LEU A 228 5.76 -25.82 -9.99
CA LEU A 228 4.31 -25.64 -10.03
C LEU A 228 3.67 -26.89 -10.62
N ARG A 229 2.53 -27.28 -10.06
CA ARG A 229 1.62 -28.20 -10.73
C ARG A 229 0.43 -27.40 -11.27
N ILE A 230 0.27 -27.44 -12.59
CA ILE A 230 -0.67 -26.60 -13.34
C ILE A 230 -1.72 -27.50 -14.00
N GLY A 231 -3.00 -27.22 -13.74
CA GLY A 231 -4.14 -27.76 -14.45
C GLY A 231 -4.63 -26.78 -15.52
N ARG A 232 -4.95 -27.29 -16.71
CA ARG A 232 -5.55 -26.53 -17.82
C ARG A 232 -6.67 -27.36 -18.44
N ASP A 233 -7.80 -26.75 -18.77
CA ASP A 233 -8.97 -27.48 -19.28
C ASP A 233 -8.70 -28.25 -20.58
N SER A 234 -7.76 -27.75 -21.40
CA SER A 234 -7.32 -28.44 -22.63
C SER A 234 -6.30 -29.56 -22.41
N TRP A 235 -5.88 -29.82 -21.18
CA TRP A 235 -4.92 -30.88 -20.87
C TRP A 235 -5.62 -32.05 -20.19
N PRO A 236 -5.31 -33.31 -20.60
CA PRO A 236 -5.88 -34.50 -19.97
C PRO A 236 -5.38 -34.70 -18.54
N GLU A 237 -4.21 -34.15 -18.18
CA GLU A 237 -3.55 -34.31 -16.89
C GLU A 237 -2.90 -33.02 -16.40
N ILE A 238 -2.73 -32.91 -15.07
CA ILE A 238 -1.98 -31.84 -14.43
C ILE A 238 -0.50 -31.98 -14.79
N ARG A 239 0.13 -30.88 -15.23
CA ARG A 239 1.55 -30.88 -15.61
C ARG A 239 2.39 -30.21 -14.54
N SER A 240 3.59 -30.76 -14.35
CA SER A 240 4.61 -30.15 -13.50
C SER A 240 5.52 -29.25 -14.34
N MET A 241 5.75 -28.03 -13.86
CA MET A 241 6.60 -27.02 -14.52
C MET A 241 7.55 -26.44 -13.49
N THR A 242 8.86 -26.39 -13.81
CA THR A 242 9.84 -25.73 -12.96
C THR A 242 10.25 -24.42 -13.60
N LEU A 243 10.08 -23.31 -12.85
CA LEU A 243 10.39 -21.97 -13.28
C LEU A 243 11.50 -21.38 -12.41
N GLN A 244 12.36 -20.55 -13.00
CA GLN A 244 13.30 -19.76 -12.22
C GLN A 244 12.69 -18.40 -11.85
N ARG A 245 12.74 -18.04 -10.57
CA ARG A 245 12.29 -16.73 -10.12
C ARG A 245 13.21 -15.64 -10.69
N ALA A 246 12.62 -14.64 -11.30
CA ALA A 246 13.33 -13.48 -11.85
C ALA A 246 12.81 -12.20 -11.19
N VAL A 247 13.57 -11.12 -11.31
CA VAL A 247 13.02 -9.79 -11.07
C VAL A 247 11.97 -9.56 -12.14
N VAL A 248 10.72 -9.72 -11.78
CA VAL A 248 9.61 -9.44 -12.69
C VAL A 248 9.43 -7.93 -12.71
N ARG A 249 9.77 -7.30 -13.80
CA ARG A 249 9.35 -5.92 -14.04
C ARG A 249 7.86 -5.96 -14.34
N ASN A 250 7.07 -5.47 -13.42
CA ASN A 250 5.69 -5.19 -13.73
C ASN A 250 5.72 -4.03 -14.72
N GLN A 251 5.50 -4.29 -16.03
CA GLN A 251 5.33 -3.21 -16.98
C GLN A 251 4.06 -2.48 -16.57
N SER A 252 4.26 -1.35 -15.87
CA SER A 252 3.16 -0.52 -15.40
C SER A 252 2.41 0.15 -16.55
N VAL A 253 3.05 0.27 -17.73
CA VAL A 253 2.53 0.91 -18.94
C VAL A 253 2.50 -0.08 -20.10
N SER A 254 1.36 -0.19 -20.76
CA SER A 254 1.24 -0.85 -22.07
C SER A 254 0.61 0.10 -23.08
N PHE A 255 0.97 -0.04 -24.36
CA PHE A 255 0.59 0.90 -25.39
C PHE A 255 0.23 0.20 -26.71
N ARG A 256 -0.80 0.73 -27.40
CA ARG A 256 -1.20 0.28 -28.75
C ARG A 256 -1.95 1.39 -29.48
N PHE A 257 -2.07 1.27 -30.80
CA PHE A 257 -2.92 2.13 -31.62
C PHE A 257 -4.21 1.42 -32.00
N LEU A 258 -5.31 2.18 -32.06
CA LEU A 258 -6.53 1.78 -32.73
C LEU A 258 -6.39 1.98 -34.25
N GLN A 259 -7.29 1.40 -35.04
CA GLN A 259 -7.33 1.62 -36.49
C GLN A 259 -7.54 3.09 -36.85
N SER A 260 -8.20 3.86 -36.00
CA SER A 260 -8.39 5.32 -36.11
C SER A 260 -7.09 6.13 -35.93
N GLY A 261 -5.98 5.50 -35.54
CA GLY A 261 -4.73 6.18 -35.20
C GLY A 261 -4.69 6.72 -33.78
N ILE A 262 -5.76 6.61 -32.99
CA ILE A 262 -5.78 7.01 -31.58
C ILE A 262 -4.88 6.06 -30.77
N GLY A 263 -4.00 6.62 -29.95
CA GLY A 263 -3.16 5.86 -29.03
C GLY A 263 -3.90 5.48 -27.76
N VAL A 264 -3.84 4.21 -27.35
CA VAL A 264 -4.38 3.73 -26.08
C VAL A 264 -3.24 3.30 -25.18
N ILE A 265 -3.08 3.96 -24.05
CA ILE A 265 -2.05 3.73 -23.05
C ILE A 265 -2.74 3.21 -21.79
N SER A 266 -2.46 1.98 -21.39
CA SER A 266 -2.97 1.44 -20.12
C SER A 266 -1.89 1.57 -19.04
N ILE A 267 -2.24 2.19 -17.92
CA ILE A 267 -1.38 2.28 -16.74
C ILE A 267 -2.00 1.44 -15.63
N ARG A 268 -1.30 0.42 -15.17
CA ARG A 268 -1.80 -0.55 -14.17
C ARG A 268 -1.42 -0.20 -12.74
N SER A 269 -0.31 0.51 -12.56
CA SER A 269 0.17 0.99 -11.26
C SER A 269 1.15 2.14 -11.45
N PHE A 270 1.41 2.89 -10.37
CA PHE A 270 2.39 3.97 -10.39
C PHE A 270 3.60 3.61 -9.54
N ASP A 271 4.75 3.55 -10.17
CA ASP A 271 6.06 3.36 -9.53
C ASP A 271 7.10 4.38 -10.06
N SER A 272 8.35 4.24 -9.67
CA SER A 272 9.45 5.12 -10.09
C SER A 272 9.79 5.01 -11.58
N THR A 273 9.30 4.00 -12.29
CA THR A 273 9.60 3.76 -13.72
C THR A 273 8.45 4.16 -14.63
N THR A 274 7.22 4.26 -14.11
CA THR A 274 6.00 4.47 -14.90
C THR A 274 6.07 5.69 -15.81
N ALA A 275 6.60 6.82 -15.32
CA ALA A 275 6.72 8.04 -16.13
C ALA A 275 7.70 7.85 -17.31
N ARG A 276 8.80 7.14 -17.10
CA ARG A 276 9.77 6.83 -18.16
C ARG A 276 9.18 5.86 -19.20
N ASP A 277 8.44 4.86 -18.73
CA ASP A 277 7.82 3.86 -19.62
C ASP A 277 6.68 4.53 -20.43
N LEU A 278 5.99 5.52 -19.84
CA LEU A 278 5.05 6.39 -20.55
C LEU A 278 5.72 7.26 -21.63
N ASP A 279 6.93 7.78 -21.39
CA ASP A 279 7.66 8.59 -22.37
C ASP A 279 7.86 7.86 -23.70
N GLN A 280 8.06 6.55 -23.69
CA GLN A 280 8.17 5.75 -24.91
C GLN A 280 6.86 5.77 -25.70
N ALA A 281 5.73 5.55 -25.03
CA ALA A 281 4.40 5.56 -25.65
C ALA A 281 4.06 6.96 -26.24
N LEU A 282 4.37 8.02 -25.51
CA LEU A 282 4.14 9.40 -25.94
C LEU A 282 5.00 9.76 -27.16
N ASN A 283 6.29 9.40 -27.17
CA ASN A 283 7.17 9.64 -28.33
C ASN A 283 6.63 8.93 -29.59
N GLU A 284 6.13 7.71 -29.46
CA GLU A 284 5.56 6.96 -30.59
C GLU A 284 4.26 7.60 -31.08
N ALA A 285 3.39 8.04 -30.16
CA ALA A 285 2.15 8.74 -30.50
C ALA A 285 2.41 10.08 -31.22
N GLU A 286 3.39 10.85 -30.75
CA GLU A 286 3.81 12.10 -31.39
C GLU A 286 4.43 11.85 -32.77
N ALA A 287 5.31 10.86 -32.91
CA ALA A 287 5.92 10.49 -34.18
C ALA A 287 4.87 10.08 -35.24
N ARG A 288 3.81 9.39 -34.81
CA ARG A 288 2.67 9.00 -35.67
C ARG A 288 1.64 10.11 -35.84
N ARG A 289 1.81 11.26 -35.20
CA ARG A 289 0.83 12.36 -35.19
C ARG A 289 -0.56 11.86 -34.79
N SER A 290 -0.63 11.11 -33.70
CA SER A 290 -1.89 10.55 -33.20
C SER A 290 -2.91 11.65 -32.98
N PRO A 291 -4.17 11.50 -33.46
CA PRO A 291 -5.21 12.53 -33.29
C PRO A 291 -5.68 12.66 -31.84
N GLY A 292 -5.44 11.65 -31.01
CA GLY A 292 -5.81 11.65 -29.60
C GLY A 292 -5.13 10.53 -28.82
N LEU A 293 -5.14 10.67 -27.51
CA LEU A 293 -4.64 9.67 -26.55
C LEU A 293 -5.75 9.28 -25.57
N ILE A 294 -5.82 8.02 -25.24
CA ILE A 294 -6.67 7.48 -24.18
C ILE A 294 -5.75 6.86 -23.12
N LEU A 295 -5.80 7.37 -21.88
CA LEU A 295 -5.20 6.72 -20.73
C LEU A 295 -6.23 5.81 -20.08
N ASP A 296 -6.00 4.51 -20.07
CA ASP A 296 -6.85 3.54 -19.41
C ASP A 296 -6.31 3.25 -18.00
N LEU A 297 -7.01 3.79 -17.00
CA LEU A 297 -6.71 3.63 -15.57
C LEU A 297 -7.64 2.63 -14.88
N ARG A 298 -8.43 1.87 -15.64
CA ARG A 298 -9.27 0.81 -15.06
C ARG A 298 -8.41 -0.24 -14.39
N GLN A 299 -8.89 -0.78 -13.27
CA GLN A 299 -8.16 -1.76 -12.45
C GLN A 299 -6.81 -1.26 -11.91
N ASN A 300 -6.56 0.04 -11.94
CA ASN A 300 -5.36 0.62 -11.34
C ASN A 300 -5.64 0.93 -9.87
N SER A 301 -5.07 0.13 -8.97
CA SER A 301 -5.17 0.30 -7.52
C SER A 301 -4.25 1.39 -6.96
N GLY A 302 -3.63 2.20 -7.82
CA GLY A 302 -2.76 3.31 -7.43
C GLY A 302 -1.27 2.98 -7.54
N GLY A 303 -0.57 3.05 -6.44
CA GLY A 303 0.89 2.95 -6.37
C GLY A 303 1.48 4.17 -5.66
N THR A 304 2.70 4.57 -6.01
CA THR A 304 3.36 5.70 -5.34
C THR A 304 2.80 7.04 -5.81
N LEU A 305 2.57 7.96 -4.86
CA LEU A 305 2.13 9.32 -5.16
C LEU A 305 3.14 10.05 -6.09
N ASN A 306 4.44 9.89 -5.84
CA ASN A 306 5.49 10.46 -6.69
C ASN A 306 5.41 9.93 -8.13
N GLY A 307 5.09 8.66 -8.34
CA GLY A 307 4.88 8.09 -9.66
C GLY A 307 3.71 8.73 -10.41
N ALA A 308 2.58 8.93 -9.72
CA ALA A 308 1.42 9.63 -10.30
C ALA A 308 1.73 11.10 -10.64
N VAL A 309 2.45 11.81 -9.76
CA VAL A 309 2.92 13.19 -10.00
C VAL A 309 3.88 13.27 -11.17
N ALA A 310 4.82 12.34 -11.28
CA ALA A 310 5.76 12.27 -12.41
C ALA A 310 5.04 12.03 -13.74
N VAL A 311 3.98 11.20 -13.75
CA VAL A 311 3.12 10.99 -14.92
C VAL A 311 2.34 12.27 -15.25
N ALA A 312 1.77 12.98 -14.25
CA ALA A 312 1.08 14.25 -14.46
C ALA A 312 1.97 15.29 -15.17
N GLY A 313 3.26 15.32 -14.84
CA GLY A 313 4.25 16.20 -15.48
C GLY A 313 4.49 15.93 -16.98
N ARG A 314 3.95 14.83 -17.56
CA ARG A 314 3.98 14.57 -19.01
C ARG A 314 2.85 15.31 -19.74
N PHE A 315 1.89 15.83 -19.01
CA PHE A 315 0.66 16.46 -19.54
C PHE A 315 0.48 17.91 -19.09
N LEU A 316 1.17 18.33 -18.02
CA LEU A 316 1.09 19.66 -17.42
C LEU A 316 2.47 20.33 -17.41
N ASP A 317 2.48 21.66 -17.50
CA ASP A 317 3.71 22.44 -17.45
C ASP A 317 4.40 22.30 -16.08
N PRO A 318 5.74 22.53 -15.99
CA PRO A 318 6.47 22.47 -14.74
C PRO A 318 5.94 23.46 -13.68
N GLY A 319 5.98 23.05 -12.42
CA GLY A 319 5.55 23.88 -11.30
C GLY A 319 4.04 23.85 -11.01
N HIS A 320 3.25 23.10 -11.77
CA HIS A 320 1.84 22.87 -11.46
C HIS A 320 1.68 22.08 -10.15
N LEU A 321 0.79 22.54 -9.28
CA LEU A 321 0.42 21.79 -8.08
C LEU A 321 -0.51 20.64 -8.47
N VAL A 322 -0.02 19.42 -8.36
CA VAL A 322 -0.80 18.20 -8.63
C VAL A 322 -1.72 17.90 -7.45
N VAL A 323 -1.13 17.75 -6.27
CA VAL A 323 -1.86 17.54 -5.01
C VAL A 323 -1.05 18.10 -3.84
N TYR A 324 -1.69 18.23 -2.70
CA TYR A 324 -1.00 18.38 -1.42
C TYR A 324 -1.52 17.35 -0.42
N THR A 325 -0.66 16.99 0.53
CA THR A 325 -1.02 16.09 1.63
C THR A 325 -1.12 16.86 2.93
N VAL A 326 -2.00 16.40 3.80
CA VAL A 326 -2.15 16.89 5.17
C VAL A 326 -2.02 15.70 6.10
N GLY A 327 -0.97 15.71 6.90
CA GLY A 327 -0.68 14.71 7.92
C GLY A 327 -0.54 15.33 9.30
N ARG A 328 -0.56 14.50 10.34
CA ARG A 328 -0.33 14.93 11.71
C ARG A 328 1.13 15.37 11.91
N ALA A 329 2.07 14.57 11.46
CA ALA A 329 3.47 14.96 11.41
C ALA A 329 3.69 16.00 10.29
N ARG A 330 4.44 17.07 10.58
CA ARG A 330 4.76 18.12 9.59
C ARG A 330 5.45 17.57 8.34
N THR A 331 6.22 16.49 8.49
CA THR A 331 6.91 15.80 7.40
C THR A 331 5.96 15.19 6.39
N GLU A 332 4.73 14.89 6.81
CA GLU A 332 3.70 14.26 5.97
C GLU A 332 2.78 15.30 5.31
N SER A 333 2.89 16.57 5.67
CA SER A 333 2.18 17.68 5.03
C SER A 333 3.07 18.30 3.95
N ARG A 334 2.80 17.95 2.67
CA ARG A 334 3.65 18.31 1.53
C ARG A 334 2.83 18.78 0.34
N ARG A 335 3.47 19.58 -0.52
CA ARG A 335 2.95 19.96 -1.83
C ARG A 335 3.72 19.20 -2.91
N TYR A 336 3.00 18.63 -3.85
CA TYR A 336 3.55 17.85 -4.95
C TYR A 336 3.33 18.61 -6.25
N LEU A 337 4.43 19.07 -6.85
CA LEU A 337 4.40 19.84 -8.07
C LEU A 337 4.99 19.03 -9.22
N THR A 338 4.53 19.30 -10.43
CA THR A 338 5.15 18.77 -11.64
C THR A 338 6.58 19.26 -11.75
N GLU A 339 7.50 18.35 -12.07
CA GLU A 339 8.92 18.67 -12.26
C GLU A 339 9.20 19.09 -13.72
N GLY A 340 10.28 19.84 -13.92
CA GLY A 340 10.77 20.19 -15.26
C GLY A 340 11.33 18.97 -16.01
N GLY A 341 11.31 19.05 -17.33
CA GLY A 341 11.81 17.98 -18.21
C GLY A 341 11.49 18.29 -19.66
N LYS A 342 10.98 17.27 -20.39
CA LYS A 342 10.44 17.48 -21.73
C LYS A 342 9.18 18.34 -21.66
N PRO A 343 8.90 19.17 -22.69
CA PRO A 343 7.62 19.84 -22.80
C PRO A 343 6.45 18.85 -22.74
N PRO A 344 5.35 19.19 -22.06
CA PRO A 344 4.22 18.30 -21.96
C PRO A 344 3.56 18.09 -23.35
N THR A 345 3.11 16.88 -23.61
CA THR A 345 2.39 16.61 -24.84
C THR A 345 1.09 17.40 -24.92
N LYS A 346 0.75 17.90 -26.11
CA LYS A 346 -0.48 18.67 -26.38
C LYS A 346 -1.55 17.83 -27.09
N ILE A 347 -1.29 16.55 -27.34
CA ILE A 347 -2.28 15.65 -27.95
C ILE A 347 -3.56 15.63 -27.10
N LEU A 348 -4.72 15.63 -27.72
CA LEU A 348 -6.01 15.52 -27.03
C LEU A 348 -6.04 14.28 -26.14
N LEU A 349 -6.60 14.39 -24.95
CA LEU A 349 -6.52 13.36 -23.92
C LEU A 349 -7.89 13.04 -23.34
N ALA A 350 -8.26 11.77 -23.35
CA ALA A 350 -9.32 11.19 -22.52
C ALA A 350 -8.73 10.21 -21.52
N ILE A 351 -9.34 10.09 -20.36
CA ILE A 351 -8.93 9.14 -19.32
C ILE A 351 -10.11 8.24 -18.96
N ILE A 352 -9.92 6.93 -19.06
CA ILE A 352 -10.93 5.95 -18.67
C ILE A 352 -10.68 5.53 -17.21
N VAL A 353 -11.75 5.60 -16.42
CA VAL A 353 -11.74 5.22 -14.99
C VAL A 353 -12.89 4.27 -14.68
N ASP A 354 -12.74 3.46 -13.62
CA ASP A 354 -13.78 2.60 -13.09
C ASP A 354 -13.77 2.55 -11.54
N ARG A 355 -14.65 1.75 -10.94
CA ARG A 355 -14.73 1.58 -9.48
C ARG A 355 -13.47 0.97 -8.85
N SER A 356 -12.58 0.38 -9.63
CA SER A 356 -11.30 -0.16 -9.17
C SER A 356 -10.15 0.82 -9.31
N THR A 357 -10.40 1.99 -9.92
CA THR A 357 -9.43 3.10 -10.00
C THR A 357 -9.27 3.74 -8.63
N GLN A 358 -8.04 3.72 -8.06
CA GLN A 358 -7.78 4.11 -6.66
C GLN A 358 -6.51 4.96 -6.51
N ALA A 359 -6.42 5.66 -5.38
CA ALA A 359 -5.21 6.33 -4.87
C ALA A 359 -4.45 7.15 -5.94
N GLY A 360 -3.22 6.78 -6.34
CA GLY A 360 -2.43 7.49 -7.36
C GLY A 360 -3.13 7.64 -8.71
N ALA A 361 -4.01 6.70 -9.07
CA ALA A 361 -4.81 6.80 -10.30
C ALA A 361 -5.91 7.88 -10.18
N GLU A 362 -6.50 8.01 -8.98
CA GLU A 362 -7.44 9.09 -8.69
C GLU A 362 -6.75 10.45 -8.64
N VAL A 363 -5.52 10.49 -8.09
CA VAL A 363 -4.68 11.72 -8.12
C VAL A 363 -4.50 12.19 -9.56
N LEU A 364 -4.04 11.31 -10.46
CA LEU A 364 -3.86 11.68 -11.87
C LEU A 364 -5.16 12.12 -12.52
N ALA A 365 -6.22 11.33 -12.40
CA ALA A 365 -7.52 11.62 -13.03
C ALA A 365 -8.12 12.94 -12.51
N ALA A 366 -8.11 13.17 -11.18
CA ALA A 366 -8.63 14.40 -10.57
C ALA A 366 -7.85 15.62 -11.02
N THR A 367 -6.51 15.54 -11.03
CA THR A 367 -5.67 16.65 -11.51
C THR A 367 -5.94 16.97 -12.98
N MET A 368 -6.01 15.95 -13.85
CA MET A 368 -6.29 16.18 -15.27
C MET A 368 -7.68 16.77 -15.51
N GLN A 369 -8.66 16.41 -14.68
CA GLN A 369 -10.01 16.95 -14.72
C GLN A 369 -10.05 18.42 -14.28
N GLU A 370 -9.44 18.76 -13.13
CA GLU A 370 -9.38 20.14 -12.61
C GLU A 370 -8.67 21.09 -13.57
N GLU A 371 -7.55 20.66 -14.14
CA GLU A 371 -6.77 21.42 -15.12
C GLU A 371 -7.42 21.44 -16.52
N LYS A 372 -8.59 20.81 -16.69
CA LYS A 372 -9.28 20.65 -17.97
C LYS A 372 -8.37 20.11 -19.08
N ARG A 373 -7.36 19.32 -18.67
CA ARG A 373 -6.37 18.72 -19.58
C ARG A 373 -6.90 17.45 -20.23
N ALA A 374 -7.81 16.74 -19.54
CA ALA A 374 -8.44 15.53 -20.05
C ALA A 374 -9.92 15.49 -19.71
N ILE A 375 -10.68 14.77 -20.53
CA ILE A 375 -12.05 14.40 -20.24
C ILE A 375 -12.04 13.03 -19.58
N ILE A 376 -12.64 12.93 -18.40
CA ILE A 376 -12.73 11.68 -17.65
C ILE A 376 -13.99 10.93 -18.09
N VAL A 377 -13.80 9.69 -18.53
CA VAL A 377 -14.86 8.83 -19.08
C VAL A 377 -14.97 7.56 -18.24
N GLY A 378 -16.15 7.15 -17.87
CA GLY A 378 -16.31 5.88 -17.18
C GLY A 378 -17.32 5.86 -16.06
N SER A 379 -17.02 5.19 -14.97
CA SER A 379 -17.82 5.19 -13.75
C SER A 379 -17.05 5.82 -12.59
N ARG A 380 -17.78 6.21 -11.54
CA ARG A 380 -17.20 6.77 -10.31
C ARG A 380 -16.07 5.90 -9.79
N THR A 381 -14.95 6.51 -9.37
CA THR A 381 -13.80 5.82 -8.84
C THR A 381 -14.01 5.37 -7.39
N PHE A 382 -13.03 4.72 -6.80
CA PHE A 382 -13.13 4.10 -5.46
C PHE A 382 -13.26 5.13 -4.33
N GLY A 383 -12.45 6.18 -4.36
CA GLY A 383 -12.41 7.19 -3.28
C GLY A 383 -11.38 6.91 -2.20
N HIS A 384 -10.14 6.67 -2.57
CA HIS A 384 -9.05 6.34 -1.66
C HIS A 384 -8.05 7.49 -1.55
N SER A 385 -8.27 8.43 -0.62
CA SER A 385 -7.43 9.62 -0.46
C SER A 385 -6.38 9.49 0.64
N ILE A 386 -6.16 8.31 1.19
CA ILE A 386 -5.21 8.07 2.26
C ILE A 386 -3.80 7.76 1.76
N ILE A 387 -2.81 8.19 2.54
CA ILE A 387 -1.39 7.88 2.32
C ILE A 387 -0.92 7.00 3.47
N HIS A 388 -0.32 5.87 3.11
CA HIS A 388 0.29 4.97 4.08
C HIS A 388 1.77 5.27 4.27
N GLY A 389 2.22 5.24 5.53
CA GLY A 389 3.62 5.15 5.90
C GLY A 389 3.96 3.74 6.35
N LEU A 390 5.12 3.24 5.94
CA LEU A 390 5.68 1.98 6.40
C LEU A 390 6.89 2.29 7.29
N PHE A 391 6.84 1.86 8.54
CA PHE A 391 7.88 2.15 9.54
C PHE A 391 8.51 0.85 10.02
N SER A 392 9.77 0.63 9.66
CA SER A 392 10.54 -0.49 10.19
C SER A 392 10.76 -0.34 11.69
N LEU A 393 10.72 -1.45 12.39
CA LEU A 393 10.97 -1.57 13.82
C LEU A 393 12.32 -2.24 14.07
N SER A 394 12.80 -2.13 15.31
CA SER A 394 14.15 -2.54 15.68
C SER A 394 14.42 -4.04 15.58
N ASP A 395 13.37 -4.88 15.58
CA ASP A 395 13.47 -6.33 15.40
C ASP A 395 13.33 -6.81 13.94
N GLY A 396 13.22 -5.86 12.98
CA GLY A 396 13.04 -6.15 11.57
C GLY A 396 11.58 -6.25 11.13
N SER A 397 10.62 -6.25 12.04
CA SER A 397 9.20 -6.08 11.71
C SER A 397 8.89 -4.66 11.24
N ALA A 398 7.67 -4.39 10.80
CA ALA A 398 7.25 -3.05 10.42
C ALA A 398 5.77 -2.81 10.74
N ILE A 399 5.40 -1.54 10.88
CA ILE A 399 4.01 -1.12 10.98
C ILE A 399 3.63 -0.27 9.78
N LYS A 400 2.44 -0.53 9.23
CA LYS A 400 1.79 0.26 8.21
C LYS A 400 0.72 1.11 8.86
N LEU A 401 0.78 2.43 8.68
CA LEU A 401 -0.15 3.38 9.27
C LEU A 401 -0.67 4.36 8.22
N ILE A 402 -1.89 4.83 8.38
CA ILE A 402 -2.35 6.02 7.65
C ILE A 402 -1.64 7.24 8.25
N VAL A 403 -0.86 7.96 7.42
CA VAL A 403 -0.04 9.10 7.88
C VAL A 403 -0.53 10.44 7.36
N ALA A 404 -1.25 10.45 6.24
CA ALA A 404 -1.78 11.67 5.64
C ALA A 404 -3.02 11.38 4.77
N ARG A 405 -3.77 12.45 4.46
CA ARG A 405 -4.76 12.47 3.37
C ARG A 405 -4.28 13.43 2.27
N TRP A 406 -4.54 13.07 1.02
CA TRP A 406 -4.25 13.97 -0.08
C TRP A 406 -5.50 14.73 -0.53
N PHE A 407 -5.25 15.90 -1.09
CA PHE A 407 -6.25 16.83 -1.61
C PHE A 407 -5.79 17.32 -2.98
N THR A 408 -6.74 17.60 -3.87
CA THR A 408 -6.46 18.23 -5.16
C THR A 408 -5.94 19.65 -4.99
N ALA A 409 -5.46 20.27 -6.07
CA ALA A 409 -4.97 21.65 -6.03
C ALA A 409 -6.05 22.63 -5.53
N SER A 410 -7.32 22.41 -5.83
CA SER A 410 -8.45 23.21 -5.36
C SER A 410 -8.90 22.90 -3.93
N GLY A 411 -8.30 21.90 -3.26
CA GLY A 411 -8.65 21.50 -1.90
C GLY A 411 -9.77 20.45 -1.81
N GLN A 412 -10.16 19.84 -2.91
CA GLN A 412 -11.17 18.79 -2.88
C GLN A 412 -10.57 17.46 -2.44
N SER A 413 -11.38 16.64 -1.76
CA SER A 413 -11.05 15.27 -1.39
C SER A 413 -12.01 14.30 -2.05
N VAL A 414 -11.47 13.19 -2.56
CA VAL A 414 -12.27 12.06 -3.08
C VAL A 414 -12.58 11.02 -2.01
N ASP A 415 -12.15 11.23 -0.77
CA ASP A 415 -12.24 10.26 0.31
C ASP A 415 -13.66 9.73 0.53
N GLY A 416 -13.83 8.41 0.41
CA GLY A 416 -15.12 7.73 0.52
C GLY A 416 -16.17 8.11 -0.52
N LYS A 417 -15.86 9.06 -1.45
CA LYS A 417 -16.80 9.56 -2.46
C LYS A 417 -16.45 9.13 -3.87
N GLY A 418 -15.15 8.97 -4.15
CA GLY A 418 -14.64 8.77 -5.50
C GLY A 418 -14.69 10.04 -6.37
N LEU A 419 -14.02 9.96 -7.52
CA LEU A 419 -14.07 10.97 -8.57
C LEU A 419 -15.23 10.68 -9.52
N GLU A 420 -16.07 11.68 -9.76
CA GLU A 420 -17.12 11.59 -10.79
C GLU A 420 -16.53 11.82 -12.17
N PRO A 421 -16.79 10.95 -13.16
CA PRO A 421 -16.36 11.17 -14.52
C PRO A 421 -17.14 12.33 -15.18
N ASN A 422 -16.53 13.00 -16.16
CA ASN A 422 -17.22 14.00 -16.99
C ASN A 422 -18.27 13.34 -17.89
N VAL A 423 -17.99 12.12 -18.34
CA VAL A 423 -18.86 11.32 -19.21
C VAL A 423 -19.08 9.97 -18.57
N GLU A 424 -20.28 9.78 -18.00
CA GLU A 424 -20.65 8.53 -17.33
C GLU A 424 -20.94 7.42 -18.33
N VAL A 425 -20.43 6.21 -18.04
CA VAL A 425 -20.76 4.97 -18.74
C VAL A 425 -21.55 4.07 -17.81
N LYS A 426 -22.87 3.94 -18.05
CA LYS A 426 -23.83 3.27 -17.15
C LYS A 426 -23.86 1.75 -17.24
N ARG A 427 -23.07 1.12 -18.12
CA ARG A 427 -23.11 -0.33 -18.32
C ARG A 427 -22.26 -1.06 -17.29
N GLU A 428 -22.90 -1.82 -16.41
CA GLU A 428 -22.27 -2.75 -15.48
C GLU A 428 -22.90 -4.15 -15.57
N PRO A 429 -22.13 -5.21 -15.29
CA PRO A 429 -20.73 -5.22 -14.89
C PRO A 429 -19.78 -4.95 -16.07
N VAL A 430 -18.61 -4.35 -15.78
CA VAL A 430 -17.53 -4.22 -16.77
C VAL A 430 -17.09 -5.61 -17.21
N ASP A 431 -17.20 -5.91 -18.49
CA ASP A 431 -16.61 -7.13 -19.05
C ASP A 431 -15.08 -6.97 -19.11
N TYR A 432 -14.40 -7.37 -18.06
CA TYR A 432 -12.94 -7.26 -17.99
C TYR A 432 -12.21 -8.08 -19.07
N PHE A 433 -12.86 -9.04 -19.71
CA PHE A 433 -12.30 -9.77 -20.85
C PHE A 433 -12.43 -9.00 -22.17
N ALA A 434 -13.31 -8.01 -22.22
CA ALA A 434 -13.47 -7.14 -23.37
C ALA A 434 -12.57 -5.89 -23.30
N ILE A 435 -11.85 -5.67 -22.20
CA ILE A 435 -10.97 -4.50 -22.07
C ILE A 435 -10.01 -4.44 -23.25
N GLY A 436 -10.09 -3.34 -23.98
CA GLY A 436 -9.26 -3.07 -25.14
C GLY A 436 -9.81 -3.59 -26.47
N ASP A 437 -10.86 -4.39 -26.49
CA ASP A 437 -11.57 -4.75 -27.71
C ASP A 437 -12.56 -3.65 -28.08
N ILE A 438 -12.24 -2.88 -29.11
CA ILE A 438 -13.05 -1.70 -29.52
C ILE A 438 -14.49 -2.05 -29.85
N GLU A 439 -14.80 -3.28 -30.26
CA GLU A 439 -16.16 -3.69 -30.61
C GLU A 439 -16.99 -4.05 -29.37
N ARG A 440 -16.36 -4.43 -28.27
CA ARG A 440 -17.01 -4.92 -27.06
C ARG A 440 -16.82 -4.01 -25.85
N ASP A 441 -15.77 -3.18 -25.83
CA ASP A 441 -15.39 -2.28 -24.74
C ASP A 441 -16.13 -0.95 -24.84
N THR A 442 -17.28 -0.85 -24.22
CA THR A 442 -18.13 0.37 -24.23
C THR A 442 -17.44 1.59 -23.63
N TYR A 443 -16.53 1.40 -22.67
CA TYR A 443 -15.76 2.50 -22.09
C TYR A 443 -14.77 3.06 -23.11
N LEU A 444 -14.09 2.17 -23.83
CA LEU A 444 -13.16 2.55 -24.89
C LEU A 444 -13.88 3.23 -26.06
N GLN A 445 -15.03 2.70 -26.49
CA GLN A 445 -15.88 3.31 -27.51
C GLN A 445 -16.26 4.74 -27.12
N ARG A 446 -16.73 4.93 -25.87
CA ARG A 446 -17.14 6.24 -25.40
C ARG A 446 -15.98 7.23 -25.29
N ALA A 447 -14.79 6.77 -24.93
CA ALA A 447 -13.58 7.60 -24.90
C ALA A 447 -13.16 8.04 -26.33
N VAL A 448 -13.27 7.14 -27.32
CA VAL A 448 -13.00 7.46 -28.73
C VAL A 448 -14.00 8.52 -29.25
N GLU A 449 -15.29 8.35 -28.98
CA GLU A 449 -16.32 9.33 -29.34
C GLU A 449 -16.03 10.71 -28.74
N THR A 450 -15.58 10.75 -27.49
CA THR A 450 -15.28 11.99 -26.78
C THR A 450 -14.08 12.75 -27.36
N LEU A 451 -13.12 12.06 -27.96
CA LEU A 451 -11.97 12.67 -28.65
C LEU A 451 -12.30 13.14 -30.06
N GLY A 452 -13.37 12.66 -30.65
CA GLY A 452 -13.80 13.02 -32.02
C GLY A 452 -14.80 14.20 -32.10
N ASN A 453 -15.29 14.62 -30.93
CA ASN A 453 -16.18 15.79 -30.79
C ASN A 453 -15.39 17.00 -30.26
#